data_194b8781bdb9e00b8bf06984609f38b9
#
_entry.id   194b8781bdb9e00b8bf06984609f38b9
#
_cell.length_a   1.000
_cell.length_b   1.000
_cell.length_c   1.000
_cell.angle_alpha   90.00
_cell.angle_beta   90.00
_cell.angle_gamma   90.00
#
_symmetry.space_group_name_H-M   'P 1'
#
loop_
_entity.id
_entity.type
_entity.pdbx_description
1 polymer ?
#
loop_
_entity_poly.entity_id
_entity_poly.type
_entity_poly.pdbx_seq_one_letter_code
_entity_poly.pdbx_strand_id
1 'polypeptide(L)'
;MFNGIIRNTGVIKNIERYSNSMIISVKTNLKINKNMMGSSISCDGVCLTLISKKNNLFKFYLSKETIKRSNFSKVKIGKIINIEKSLKYGDEVSGHFTQGHVDTVGRIIGIKIIDGTWIVKIKIQPKFNKLIVEKASIHINGVSLTVSKKGKNYFEMNIIPHTLKLTNLKSLKKMDLINIEFDIFGKYLQQINN
;
A
#
# COMPACT_ATOMS: atom_id res chain seq x y z
N MET A 1 5.90 11.50 -2.95
CA MET A 1 5.31 10.83 -4.13
C MET A 1 6.00 9.50 -4.34
N PHE A 2 5.27 8.50 -4.77
CA PHE A 2 5.72 7.14 -5.04
C PHE A 2 5.18 6.69 -6.39
N ASN A 3 5.60 5.52 -6.84
CA ASN A 3 5.35 4.98 -8.17
C ASN A 3 4.47 3.69 -8.11
N GLY A 4 4.46 3.05 -6.95
CA GLY A 4 3.79 1.77 -6.77
C GLY A 4 4.53 0.59 -7.38
N ILE A 5 5.82 0.73 -7.66
CA ILE A 5 6.69 -0.34 -8.17
C ILE A 5 7.56 -0.86 -7.04
N ILE A 6 7.16 -1.97 -6.47
CA ILE A 6 7.81 -2.54 -5.31
C ILE A 6 9.05 -3.33 -5.72
N ARG A 7 10.18 -2.93 -5.16
CA ARG A 7 11.48 -3.61 -5.31
C ARG A 7 12.01 -4.19 -4.00
N ASN A 8 11.41 -3.78 -2.87
CA ASN A 8 11.82 -4.23 -1.54
C ASN A 8 10.61 -4.55 -0.68
N THR A 9 10.80 -5.52 0.20
CA THR A 9 9.88 -5.81 1.30
C THR A 9 10.62 -5.66 2.63
N GLY A 10 9.87 -5.61 3.70
CA GLY A 10 10.41 -5.62 5.06
C GLY A 10 9.55 -6.44 6.00
N VAL A 11 10.14 -6.87 7.11
CA VAL A 11 9.45 -7.64 8.15
C VAL A 11 9.31 -6.76 9.38
N ILE A 12 8.10 -6.63 9.91
CA ILE A 12 7.84 -5.93 11.17
C ILE A 12 8.46 -6.74 12.32
N LYS A 13 9.42 -6.15 13.03
CA LYS A 13 10.17 -6.78 14.12
C LYS A 13 9.72 -6.33 15.51
N ASN A 14 9.21 -5.09 15.62
CA ASN A 14 8.68 -4.57 16.87
C ASN A 14 7.54 -3.61 16.62
N ILE A 15 6.63 -3.50 17.59
CA ILE A 15 5.49 -2.59 17.59
C ILE A 15 5.36 -2.01 19.00
N GLU A 16 5.57 -0.71 19.14
CA GLU A 16 5.36 0.06 20.35
C GLU A 16 4.05 0.83 20.21
N ARG A 17 3.03 0.49 21.02
CA ARG A 17 1.70 1.10 20.95
C ARG A 17 1.52 2.12 22.05
N TYR A 18 1.02 3.28 21.69
CA TYR A 18 0.64 4.37 22.58
C TYR A 18 -0.85 4.67 22.40
N SER A 19 -1.43 5.51 23.26
CA SER A 19 -2.87 5.86 23.22
C SER A 19 -3.32 6.43 21.85
N ASN A 20 -2.49 7.26 21.23
CA ASN A 20 -2.82 7.97 19.98
C ASN A 20 -1.76 7.80 18.87
N SER A 21 -0.82 6.88 19.03
CA SER A 21 0.23 6.67 18.05
C SER A 21 0.81 5.27 18.16
N MET A 22 1.66 4.93 17.21
CA MET A 22 2.39 3.67 17.17
C MET A 22 3.76 3.88 16.54
N ILE A 23 4.77 3.21 17.04
CA ILE A 23 6.07 3.10 16.38
C ILE A 23 6.25 1.65 15.93
N ILE A 24 6.57 1.46 14.66
CA ILE A 24 6.94 0.16 14.13
C ILE A 24 8.42 0.11 13.80
N SER A 25 9.05 -1.03 14.08
CA SER A 25 10.41 -1.33 13.65
C SER A 25 10.39 -2.38 12.54
N VAL A 26 10.93 -2.03 11.39
CA VAL A 26 10.89 -2.87 10.18
C VAL A 26 12.30 -3.25 9.77
N LYS A 27 12.57 -4.56 9.67
CA LYS A 27 13.82 -5.08 9.10
C LYS A 27 13.67 -5.17 7.59
N THR A 28 14.54 -4.47 6.85
CA THR A 28 14.53 -4.46 5.38
C THR A 28 15.94 -4.29 4.83
N ASN A 29 16.15 -4.77 3.59
CA ASN A 29 17.40 -4.57 2.85
C ASN A 29 17.37 -3.29 1.98
N LEU A 30 16.39 -2.42 2.19
CA LEU A 30 16.30 -1.14 1.50
C LEU A 30 17.59 -0.32 1.74
N LYS A 31 18.31 -0.01 0.67
CA LYS A 31 19.51 0.83 0.76
C LYS A 31 19.10 2.30 0.85
N ILE A 32 19.41 2.97 1.95
CA ILE A 32 19.23 4.41 2.12
C ILE A 32 20.51 5.06 2.63
N ASN A 33 20.77 6.28 2.18
CA ASN A 33 21.88 7.09 2.64
C ASN A 33 21.57 7.73 4.00
N LYS A 34 22.61 8.18 4.74
CA LYS A 34 22.43 8.84 6.05
C LYS A 34 21.53 10.08 5.97
N ASN A 35 21.55 10.80 4.86
CA ASN A 35 20.78 12.04 4.63
C ASN A 35 19.26 11.78 4.40
N MET A 36 18.80 10.52 4.41
CA MET A 36 17.37 10.18 4.24
C MET A 36 16.60 10.08 5.56
N MET A 37 17.22 10.43 6.70
CA MET A 37 16.48 10.59 7.95
C MET A 37 15.45 11.72 7.80
N GLY A 38 14.23 11.49 8.28
CA GLY A 38 13.09 12.42 8.06
C GLY A 38 12.42 12.30 6.70
N SER A 39 12.96 11.50 5.75
CA SER A 39 12.31 11.32 4.45
C SER A 39 11.11 10.36 4.53
N SER A 40 10.23 10.48 3.54
CA SER A 40 9.07 9.62 3.38
C SER A 40 9.44 8.29 2.74
N ILE A 41 8.93 7.20 3.30
CA ILE A 41 9.01 5.84 2.76
C ILE A 41 7.60 5.27 2.75
N SER A 42 7.18 4.69 1.64
CA SER A 42 5.92 3.96 1.54
C SER A 42 6.07 2.59 2.21
N CYS A 43 5.22 2.32 3.19
CA CYS A 43 5.11 1.04 3.90
C CYS A 43 3.71 0.48 3.69
N ASP A 44 3.56 -0.60 2.93
CA ASP A 44 2.25 -1.11 2.47
C ASP A 44 1.35 0.00 1.89
N GLY A 45 1.93 0.93 1.13
CA GLY A 45 1.23 2.07 0.54
C GLY A 45 0.95 3.23 1.48
N VAL A 46 1.42 3.18 2.72
CA VAL A 46 1.30 4.29 3.68
C VAL A 46 2.59 5.09 3.69
N CYS A 47 2.49 6.39 3.42
CA CYS A 47 3.61 7.34 3.54
C CYS A 47 3.98 7.52 5.00
N LEU A 48 5.15 7.01 5.40
CA LEU A 48 5.65 7.11 6.76
C LEU A 48 7.00 7.82 6.79
N THR A 49 7.20 8.64 7.83
CA THR A 49 8.48 9.31 8.05
C THR A 49 9.47 8.36 8.75
N LEU A 50 10.65 8.22 8.17
CA LEU A 50 11.74 7.47 8.77
C LEU A 50 12.33 8.26 9.96
N ILE A 51 12.10 7.78 11.18
CA ILE A 51 12.54 8.46 12.40
C ILE A 51 13.85 7.91 12.98
N SER A 52 14.23 6.67 12.63
CA SER A 52 15.49 6.06 13.06
C SER A 52 15.90 4.94 12.12
N LYS A 53 17.21 4.77 11.95
CA LYS A 53 17.83 3.65 11.24
C LYS A 53 19.06 3.16 12.01
N LYS A 54 19.06 1.87 12.34
CA LYS A 54 20.24 1.17 12.86
C LYS A 54 20.45 -0.09 12.03
N ASN A 55 21.55 -0.16 11.29
CA ASN A 55 21.78 -1.24 10.31
C ASN A 55 20.64 -1.33 9.29
N ASN A 56 19.96 -2.49 9.25
CA ASN A 56 18.80 -2.78 8.40
C ASN A 56 17.45 -2.71 9.15
N LEU A 57 17.43 -2.14 10.37
CA LEU A 57 16.23 -1.92 11.16
C LEU A 57 15.83 -0.45 11.07
N PHE A 58 14.65 -0.19 10.52
CA PHE A 58 14.07 1.13 10.30
C PHE A 58 12.90 1.35 11.23
N LYS A 59 12.83 2.51 11.90
CA LYS A 59 11.70 2.89 12.74
C LYS A 59 10.85 3.96 12.05
N PHE A 60 9.54 3.77 12.16
CA PHE A 60 8.53 4.67 11.60
C PHE A 60 7.50 5.03 12.66
N TYR A 61 7.08 6.29 12.66
CA TYR A 61 6.00 6.77 13.50
C TYR A 61 4.68 6.78 12.74
N LEU A 62 3.61 6.29 13.34
CA LEU A 62 2.25 6.29 12.81
C LEU A 62 1.35 7.11 13.74
N SER A 63 0.69 8.12 13.20
CA SER A 63 -0.32 8.91 13.90
C SER A 63 -1.61 8.11 14.10
N LYS A 64 -2.49 8.60 14.98
CA LYS A 64 -3.84 8.04 15.17
C LYS A 64 -4.62 7.96 13.86
N GLU A 65 -4.55 9.01 13.04
CA GLU A 65 -5.22 9.06 11.73
C GLU A 65 -4.68 7.98 10.78
N THR A 66 -3.36 7.83 10.69
CA THR A 66 -2.72 6.79 9.89
C THR A 66 -3.15 5.38 10.31
N ILE A 67 -3.18 5.12 11.62
CA ILE A 67 -3.60 3.84 12.19
C ILE A 67 -5.07 3.56 11.83
N LYS A 68 -5.95 4.57 11.98
CA LYS A 68 -7.39 4.44 11.73
C LYS A 68 -7.70 4.15 10.26
N ARG A 69 -6.98 4.79 9.32
CA ARG A 69 -7.24 4.66 7.87
C ARG A 69 -6.58 3.45 7.22
N SER A 70 -5.61 2.83 7.88
CA SER A 70 -4.83 1.76 7.28
C SER A 70 -5.00 0.42 7.99
N ASN A 71 -4.53 -0.65 7.34
CA ASN A 71 -4.49 -1.98 7.91
C ASN A 71 -3.47 -2.11 9.06
N PHE A 72 -2.67 -1.06 9.33
CA PHE A 72 -1.75 -1.01 10.47
C PHE A 72 -2.47 -1.05 11.83
N SER A 73 -3.76 -0.71 11.90
CA SER A 73 -4.59 -0.91 13.10
C SER A 73 -4.56 -2.35 13.63
N LYS A 74 -4.40 -3.33 12.73
CA LYS A 74 -4.38 -4.78 13.03
C LYS A 74 -3.03 -5.43 12.74
N VAL A 75 -1.98 -4.64 12.56
CA VAL A 75 -0.65 -5.15 12.25
C VAL A 75 -0.08 -6.00 13.39
N LYS A 76 0.67 -7.05 13.03
CA LYS A 76 1.34 -7.95 13.97
C LYS A 76 2.84 -8.04 13.64
N ILE A 77 3.63 -8.37 14.65
CA ILE A 77 5.04 -8.73 14.49
C ILE A 77 5.15 -9.94 13.54
N GLY A 78 6.16 -9.94 12.70
CA GLY A 78 6.37 -10.96 11.65
C GLY A 78 5.67 -10.65 10.33
N LYS A 79 4.73 -9.68 10.26
CA LYS A 79 4.09 -9.31 9.00
C LYS A 79 5.13 -8.78 8.01
N ILE A 80 5.06 -9.29 6.78
CA ILE A 80 5.83 -8.76 5.64
C ILE A 80 5.03 -7.61 5.05
N ILE A 81 5.70 -6.48 4.81
CA ILE A 81 5.14 -5.29 4.18
C ILE A 81 5.94 -4.90 2.94
N ASN A 82 5.27 -4.33 1.95
CA ASN A 82 5.91 -3.73 0.78
C ASN A 82 6.58 -2.41 1.17
N ILE A 83 7.76 -2.14 0.63
CA ILE A 83 8.52 -0.93 0.93
C ILE A 83 8.98 -0.28 -0.37
N GLU A 84 8.73 1.02 -0.47
CA GLU A 84 9.18 1.84 -1.59
C GLU A 84 9.76 3.17 -1.10
N LYS A 85 10.84 3.63 -1.72
CA LYS A 85 11.38 4.98 -1.51
C LYS A 85 10.52 6.00 -2.25
N SER A 86 10.49 7.22 -1.73
CA SER A 86 9.97 8.34 -2.51
C SER A 86 10.75 8.52 -3.81
N LEU A 87 10.03 8.91 -4.86
CA LEU A 87 10.60 9.33 -6.14
C LEU A 87 11.50 10.55 -5.95
N LYS A 88 12.54 10.62 -6.74
CA LYS A 88 13.38 11.81 -6.92
C LYS A 88 12.92 12.54 -8.18
N TYR A 89 13.30 13.80 -8.29
CA TYR A 89 13.13 14.53 -9.55
C TYR A 89 13.91 13.83 -10.66
N GLY A 90 13.27 13.59 -11.81
CA GLY A 90 13.85 12.89 -12.95
C GLY A 90 13.72 11.36 -12.92
N ASP A 91 13.19 10.75 -11.84
CA ASP A 91 12.91 9.32 -11.84
C ASP A 91 11.77 8.97 -12.82
N GLU A 92 11.86 7.79 -13.43
CA GLU A 92 10.83 7.24 -14.31
C GLU A 92 9.58 6.82 -13.51
N VAL A 93 8.40 7.16 -14.03
CA VAL A 93 7.11 6.75 -13.46
C VAL A 93 6.56 5.55 -14.24
N SER A 94 6.98 4.35 -13.86
CA SER A 94 6.56 3.10 -14.49
C SER A 94 5.20 2.57 -14.00
N GLY A 95 4.67 3.10 -12.90
CA GLY A 95 3.34 2.79 -12.36
C GLY A 95 2.38 3.97 -12.57
N HIS A 96 1.92 4.56 -11.48
CA HIS A 96 1.16 5.81 -11.51
C HIS A 96 1.55 6.69 -10.30
N PHE A 97 1.22 7.96 -10.32
CA PHE A 97 1.51 8.86 -9.21
C PHE A 97 0.70 8.50 -7.98
N THR A 98 1.38 8.08 -6.91
CA THR A 98 0.78 7.77 -5.61
C THR A 98 1.40 8.64 -4.52
N GLN A 99 0.59 9.01 -3.55
CA GLN A 99 1.02 9.89 -2.45
C GLN A 99 1.43 9.09 -1.20
N GLY A 100 0.96 7.82 -1.11
CA GLY A 100 1.02 7.04 0.11
C GLY A 100 -0.05 7.48 1.13
N HIS A 101 -1.09 8.15 0.65
CA HIS A 101 -2.20 8.64 1.48
C HIS A 101 -3.39 7.69 1.33
N VAL A 102 -3.36 6.61 2.11
CA VAL A 102 -4.39 5.57 2.12
C VAL A 102 -5.76 6.18 2.40
N ASP A 103 -6.70 5.97 1.49
CA ASP A 103 -8.08 6.47 1.60
C ASP A 103 -8.94 5.54 2.45
N THR A 104 -8.72 4.24 2.31
CA THR A 104 -9.53 3.21 2.98
C THR A 104 -8.82 1.87 3.02
N VAL A 105 -9.45 0.95 3.77
CA VAL A 105 -9.09 -0.46 3.81
C VAL A 105 -10.15 -1.27 3.08
N GLY A 106 -9.71 -2.09 2.12
CA GLY A 106 -10.54 -3.09 1.45
C GLY A 106 -10.41 -4.46 2.11
N ARG A 107 -11.40 -5.33 1.88
CA ARG A 107 -11.39 -6.72 2.34
C ARG A 107 -11.36 -7.67 1.16
N ILE A 108 -10.43 -8.61 1.15
CA ILE A 108 -10.40 -9.66 0.14
C ILE A 108 -11.58 -10.61 0.36
N ILE A 109 -12.44 -10.75 -0.65
CA ILE A 109 -13.62 -11.62 -0.61
C ILE A 109 -13.48 -12.84 -1.53
N GLY A 110 -12.49 -12.86 -2.42
CA GLY A 110 -12.21 -13.99 -3.29
C GLY A 110 -10.83 -13.89 -3.92
N ILE A 111 -10.23 -15.04 -4.16
CA ILE A 111 -9.00 -15.20 -4.94
C ILE A 111 -9.23 -16.41 -5.85
N LYS A 112 -9.03 -16.22 -7.17
CA LYS A 112 -9.05 -17.28 -8.18
C LYS A 112 -7.71 -17.24 -8.90
N ILE A 113 -7.13 -18.40 -9.16
CA ILE A 113 -5.84 -18.51 -9.86
C ILE A 113 -6.11 -19.13 -11.23
N ILE A 114 -5.65 -18.46 -12.29
CA ILE A 114 -5.75 -18.93 -13.69
C ILE A 114 -4.38 -18.73 -14.31
N ASP A 115 -3.76 -19.78 -14.79
CA ASP A 115 -2.45 -19.78 -15.45
C ASP A 115 -1.39 -18.95 -14.67
N GLY A 116 -1.35 -19.12 -13.33
CA GLY A 116 -0.44 -18.41 -12.45
C GLY A 116 -0.83 -16.97 -12.12
N THR A 117 -1.81 -16.39 -12.81
CA THR A 117 -2.35 -15.05 -12.52
C THR A 117 -3.40 -15.14 -11.43
N TRP A 118 -3.29 -14.28 -10.42
CA TRP A 118 -4.27 -14.19 -9.35
C TRP A 118 -5.32 -13.13 -9.68
N ILE A 119 -6.58 -13.55 -9.78
CA ILE A 119 -7.74 -12.66 -9.86
C ILE A 119 -8.23 -12.45 -8.44
N VAL A 120 -7.98 -11.26 -7.90
CA VAL A 120 -8.32 -10.91 -6.51
C VAL A 120 -9.53 -9.99 -6.49
N LYS A 121 -10.58 -10.43 -5.79
CA LYS A 121 -11.83 -9.68 -5.60
C LYS A 121 -11.83 -8.99 -4.25
N ILE A 122 -12.04 -7.68 -4.25
CA ILE A 122 -11.91 -6.80 -3.08
C ILE A 122 -13.23 -6.08 -2.83
N LYS A 123 -13.78 -6.25 -1.63
CA LYS A 123 -14.93 -5.49 -1.15
C LYS A 123 -14.48 -4.15 -0.59
N ILE A 124 -15.20 -3.08 -0.95
CA ILE A 124 -15.00 -1.70 -0.46
C ILE A 124 -16.28 -1.13 0.14
N GLN A 125 -16.15 -0.03 0.86
CA GLN A 125 -17.32 0.72 1.33
C GLN A 125 -18.02 1.42 0.15
N PRO A 126 -19.36 1.45 0.11
CA PRO A 126 -20.15 1.99 -1.01
C PRO A 126 -19.78 3.43 -1.40
N LYS A 127 -19.43 4.26 -0.41
CA LYS A 127 -19.06 5.67 -0.63
C LYS A 127 -17.86 5.89 -1.55
N PHE A 128 -16.98 4.89 -1.67
CA PHE A 128 -15.80 4.95 -2.54
C PHE A 128 -16.05 4.38 -3.95
N ASN A 129 -17.26 3.88 -4.22
CA ASN A 129 -17.55 3.24 -5.49
C ASN A 129 -17.39 4.16 -6.71
N LYS A 130 -17.60 5.48 -6.52
CA LYS A 130 -17.40 6.49 -7.59
C LYS A 130 -15.93 6.66 -7.98
N LEU A 131 -14.98 6.35 -7.06
CA LEU A 131 -13.54 6.43 -7.29
C LEU A 131 -12.96 5.19 -7.98
N ILE A 132 -13.74 4.12 -8.12
CA ILE A 132 -13.33 2.93 -8.87
C ILE A 132 -13.75 3.09 -10.32
N VAL A 133 -12.77 3.08 -11.21
CA VAL A 133 -12.97 3.12 -12.65
C VAL A 133 -12.33 1.86 -13.26
N GLU A 134 -13.08 1.14 -14.09
CA GLU A 134 -12.56 -0.03 -14.78
C GLU A 134 -11.45 0.39 -15.74
N LYS A 135 -10.36 -0.39 -15.79
CA LYS A 135 -9.11 -0.12 -16.50
C LYS A 135 -8.25 1.04 -15.96
N ALA A 136 -8.70 1.77 -14.94
CA ALA A 136 -7.86 2.75 -14.27
C ALA A 136 -6.88 2.10 -13.28
N SER A 137 -5.87 2.89 -12.92
CA SER A 137 -4.89 2.51 -11.90
C SER A 137 -5.49 2.57 -10.49
N ILE A 138 -4.98 1.72 -9.63
CA ILE A 138 -5.30 1.68 -8.19
C ILE A 138 -4.08 1.22 -7.40
N HIS A 139 -3.87 1.78 -6.23
CA HIS A 139 -2.73 1.48 -5.37
C HIS A 139 -3.14 0.56 -4.22
N ILE A 140 -2.61 -0.65 -4.20
CA ILE A 140 -2.98 -1.71 -3.26
C ILE A 140 -1.77 -2.17 -2.46
N ASN A 141 -1.77 -1.96 -1.14
CA ASN A 141 -0.61 -2.23 -0.28
C ASN A 141 0.70 -1.70 -0.86
N GLY A 142 0.66 -0.54 -1.50
CA GLY A 142 1.85 0.06 -2.11
C GLY A 142 2.14 -0.38 -3.55
N VAL A 143 1.34 -1.25 -4.15
CA VAL A 143 1.53 -1.74 -5.52
C VAL A 143 0.59 -1.04 -6.48
N SER A 144 1.11 -0.49 -7.57
CA SER A 144 0.34 0.03 -8.70
C SER A 144 -0.26 -1.13 -9.48
N LEU A 145 -1.58 -1.21 -9.56
CA LEU A 145 -2.32 -2.25 -10.24
C LEU A 145 -3.45 -1.64 -11.08
N THR A 146 -4.03 -2.45 -11.96
CA THR A 146 -5.16 -2.05 -12.80
C THR A 146 -6.44 -2.71 -12.30
N VAL A 147 -7.52 -1.94 -12.22
CA VAL A 147 -8.85 -2.47 -11.98
C VAL A 147 -9.31 -3.25 -13.21
N SER A 148 -9.40 -4.57 -13.11
CA SER A 148 -9.83 -5.43 -14.24
C SER A 148 -11.34 -5.50 -14.40
N LYS A 149 -12.09 -5.34 -13.30
CA LYS A 149 -13.55 -5.35 -13.29
C LYS A 149 -14.09 -4.55 -12.12
N LYS A 150 -15.21 -3.84 -12.32
CA LYS A 150 -15.94 -3.11 -11.29
C LYS A 150 -17.30 -3.75 -11.04
N GLY A 151 -17.69 -3.86 -9.77
CA GLY A 151 -19.04 -4.23 -9.33
C GLY A 151 -19.64 -3.19 -8.40
N LYS A 152 -20.84 -3.47 -7.86
CA LYS A 152 -21.59 -2.50 -7.03
C LYS A 152 -20.82 -2.06 -5.77
N ASN A 153 -20.13 -2.97 -5.07
CA ASN A 153 -19.37 -2.68 -3.84
C ASN A 153 -18.07 -3.48 -3.81
N TYR A 154 -17.53 -3.81 -4.96
CA TYR A 154 -16.28 -4.52 -5.11
C TYR A 154 -15.62 -4.19 -6.43
N PHE A 155 -14.35 -4.49 -6.52
CA PHE A 155 -13.61 -4.53 -7.77
C PHE A 155 -12.71 -5.77 -7.82
N GLU A 156 -12.22 -6.09 -9.00
CA GLU A 156 -11.26 -7.16 -9.24
C GLU A 156 -9.98 -6.57 -9.83
N MET A 157 -8.87 -7.20 -9.53
CA MET A 157 -7.57 -6.91 -10.11
C MET A 157 -6.86 -8.21 -10.45
N ASN A 158 -6.04 -8.17 -11.51
CA ASN A 158 -5.24 -9.30 -11.94
C ASN A 158 -3.79 -9.08 -11.51
N ILE A 159 -3.24 -10.01 -10.73
CA ILE A 159 -1.87 -9.94 -10.25
C ILE A 159 -1.05 -11.01 -10.96
N ILE A 160 -0.10 -10.57 -11.79
CA ILE A 160 0.77 -11.46 -12.57
C ILE A 160 1.85 -12.11 -11.68
N PRO A 161 2.41 -13.26 -12.09
CA PRO A 161 3.42 -13.97 -11.30
C PRO A 161 4.62 -13.12 -10.89
N HIS A 162 5.07 -12.22 -11.76
CA HIS A 162 6.19 -11.31 -11.46
C HIS A 162 5.90 -10.41 -10.27
N THR A 163 4.71 -9.79 -10.23
CA THR A 163 4.27 -8.93 -9.12
C THR A 163 4.11 -9.73 -7.82
N LEU A 164 3.55 -10.94 -7.89
CA LEU A 164 3.44 -11.83 -6.74
C LEU A 164 4.82 -12.18 -6.16
N LYS A 165 5.82 -12.43 -7.02
CA LYS A 165 7.18 -12.77 -6.59
C LYS A 165 7.85 -11.64 -5.82
N LEU A 166 7.66 -10.40 -6.23
CA LEU A 166 8.37 -9.23 -5.68
C LEU A 166 7.65 -8.58 -4.48
N THR A 167 6.38 -8.90 -4.25
CA THR A 167 5.55 -8.20 -3.27
C THR A 167 4.99 -9.12 -2.20
N ASN A 168 4.43 -8.55 -1.14
CA ASN A 168 3.71 -9.30 -0.14
C ASN A 168 2.33 -9.80 -0.62
N LEU A 169 1.91 -9.46 -1.83
CA LEU A 169 0.61 -9.86 -2.38
C LEU A 169 0.48 -11.38 -2.54
N LYS A 170 1.60 -12.10 -2.69
CA LYS A 170 1.63 -13.58 -2.70
C LYS A 170 1.13 -14.24 -1.41
N SER A 171 1.11 -13.52 -0.30
CA SER A 171 0.65 -14.04 1.00
C SER A 171 -0.79 -13.68 1.33
N LEU A 172 -1.50 -13.00 0.42
CA LEU A 172 -2.88 -12.60 0.62
C LEU A 172 -3.82 -13.80 0.71
N LYS A 173 -4.77 -13.70 1.64
CA LYS A 173 -5.82 -14.71 1.85
C LYS A 173 -7.19 -14.05 1.87
N LYS A 174 -8.23 -14.86 1.65
CA LYS A 174 -9.62 -14.41 1.87
C LYS A 174 -9.77 -13.86 3.29
N MET A 175 -10.49 -12.77 3.44
CA MET A 175 -10.72 -11.96 4.65
C MET A 175 -9.58 -11.03 5.07
N ASP A 176 -8.41 -11.07 4.41
CA ASP A 176 -7.34 -10.10 4.69
C ASP A 176 -7.78 -8.67 4.38
N LEU A 177 -7.21 -7.74 5.15
CA LEU A 177 -7.37 -6.31 4.97
C LEU A 177 -6.18 -5.75 4.19
N ILE A 178 -6.49 -4.96 3.16
CA ILE A 178 -5.49 -4.31 2.31
C ILE A 178 -5.69 -2.80 2.30
N ASN A 179 -4.59 -2.06 2.26
CA ASN A 179 -4.61 -0.62 2.09
C ASN A 179 -4.96 -0.26 0.65
N ILE A 180 -5.83 0.72 0.47
CA ILE A 180 -6.24 1.23 -0.84
C ILE A 180 -6.02 2.74 -0.87
N GLU A 181 -5.29 3.20 -1.89
CA GLU A 181 -5.24 4.59 -2.31
C GLU A 181 -5.80 4.67 -3.73
N PHE A 182 -6.79 5.52 -3.95
CA PHE A 182 -7.35 5.76 -5.26
C PHE A 182 -6.48 6.73 -6.06
N ASP A 183 -6.57 6.65 -7.38
CA ASP A 183 -5.86 7.57 -8.25
C ASP A 183 -6.21 9.02 -7.90
N ILE A 184 -5.19 9.86 -7.77
CA ILE A 184 -5.32 11.25 -7.36
C ILE A 184 -6.18 12.05 -8.35
N PHE A 185 -6.08 11.76 -9.66
CA PHE A 185 -6.89 12.43 -10.67
C PHE A 185 -8.38 12.13 -10.49
N GLY A 186 -8.73 10.88 -10.15
CA GLY A 186 -10.11 10.50 -9.84
C GLY A 186 -10.68 11.26 -8.64
N LYS A 187 -9.87 11.51 -7.61
CA LYS A 187 -10.28 12.29 -6.43
C LYS A 187 -10.58 13.75 -6.78
N TYR A 188 -9.71 14.40 -7.55
CA TYR A 188 -9.93 15.79 -7.96
C TYR A 188 -11.12 15.93 -8.91
N LEU A 189 -11.27 15.04 -9.90
CA LEU A 189 -12.42 15.04 -10.79
C LEU A 189 -13.74 14.86 -10.03
N GLN A 190 -13.76 13.95 -9.03
CA GLN A 190 -14.95 13.80 -8.20
C GLN A 190 -15.27 15.05 -7.38
N GLN A 191 -14.28 15.77 -6.89
CA GLN A 191 -14.46 16.99 -6.11
C GLN A 191 -15.04 18.13 -6.96
N ILE A 192 -14.65 18.22 -8.23
CA ILE A 192 -15.14 19.26 -9.17
C ILE A 192 -16.60 18.98 -9.58
N ASN A 193 -17.02 17.71 -9.62
CA ASN A 193 -18.36 17.30 -10.07
C ASN A 193 -19.37 17.12 -8.91
N ASN A 194 -19.03 17.48 -7.69
CA ASN A 194 -19.92 17.50 -6.52
C ASN A 194 -20.27 18.95 -6.15
#